data_caf63e83e980cc92b6de68f6ae9ef8b8
#
_entry.id   caf63e83e980cc92b6de68f6ae9ef8b8
#
_cell.length_a   1.000
_cell.length_b   1.000
_cell.length_c   1.000
_cell.angle_alpha   90.00
_cell.angle_beta   90.00
_cell.angle_gamma   90.00
#
_symmetry.space_group_name_H-M   'P 1'
#
loop_
_entity.id
_entity.type
_entity.pdbx_description
1 polymer ?
#
loop_
_entity_poly.entity_id
_entity_poly.type
_entity_poly.pdbx_seq_one_letter_code
_entity_poly.pdbx_strand_id
1 'polypeptide(L)'
;MNLAGSGDGFITLADGSMRWGRYGAAGVLVRHVGDDGTWYFLARRSLHCHRGGTWAIPGGALDLGEEPIDGALREFGEEIGSQLDQFELGETHQDDHGGWSYWTVIIDVPQRFDPPATLGWETAEARWVADHELGQLELFDAFSSTLTRLGLL
;
A
#
# COMPACT_ATOMS: atom_id res chain seq x y z
N MET A 1 -9.43 7.46 -22.34
CA MET A 1 -8.34 7.10 -21.41
C MET A 1 -7.00 7.52 -22.01
N ASN A 2 -6.22 8.26 -21.27
CA ASN A 2 -4.89 8.70 -21.74
C ASN A 2 -3.82 7.72 -21.25
N LEU A 3 -3.45 6.77 -22.09
CA LEU A 3 -2.44 5.77 -21.76
C LEU A 3 -1.02 6.35 -21.66
N ALA A 4 -0.77 7.51 -22.28
CA ALA A 4 0.56 8.15 -22.22
C ALA A 4 0.90 8.66 -20.82
N GLY A 5 -0.10 8.96 -19.98
CA GLY A 5 0.11 9.37 -18.60
C GLY A 5 0.10 8.22 -17.59
N SER A 6 -0.20 6.98 -18.03
CA SER A 6 -0.25 5.82 -17.15
C SER A 6 1.16 5.42 -16.71
N GLY A 7 1.28 5.11 -15.41
CA GLY A 7 2.51 4.58 -14.85
C GLY A 7 2.66 3.06 -14.97
N ASP A 8 1.66 2.38 -15.51
CA ASP A 8 1.69 0.93 -15.64
C ASP A 8 2.81 0.49 -16.57
N GLY A 9 3.69 -0.34 -16.06
CA GLY A 9 4.82 -0.85 -16.80
C GLY A 9 6.03 -1.05 -15.91
N PHE A 10 6.99 -1.83 -16.39
CA PHE A 10 8.25 -2.08 -15.70
C PHE A 10 9.33 -1.10 -16.14
N ILE A 11 10.19 -0.73 -15.20
CA ILE A 11 11.46 -0.08 -15.47
C ILE A 11 12.60 -0.95 -14.94
N THR A 12 13.79 -0.77 -15.50
CA THR A 12 15.01 -1.45 -15.04
C THR A 12 15.92 -0.42 -14.39
N LEU A 13 16.31 -0.68 -13.15
CA LEU A 13 17.21 0.20 -12.41
C LEU A 13 18.67 -0.07 -12.78
N ALA A 14 19.57 0.81 -12.35
CA ALA A 14 21.00 0.71 -12.64
C ALA A 14 21.62 -0.60 -12.12
N ASP A 15 21.08 -1.18 -11.04
CA ASP A 15 21.54 -2.45 -10.50
C ASP A 15 21.00 -3.68 -11.25
N GLY A 16 20.20 -3.48 -12.29
CA GLY A 16 19.57 -4.54 -13.08
C GLY A 16 18.23 -5.02 -12.53
N SER A 17 17.81 -4.55 -11.36
CA SER A 17 16.49 -4.93 -10.81
C SER A 17 15.37 -4.26 -11.58
N MET A 18 14.22 -4.94 -11.65
CA MET A 18 13.03 -4.43 -12.31
C MET A 18 12.01 -3.98 -11.27
N ARG A 19 11.34 -2.87 -11.55
CA ARG A 19 10.29 -2.32 -10.69
C ARG A 19 9.04 -2.04 -11.51
N TRP A 20 7.90 -2.34 -10.91
CA TRP A 20 6.61 -1.99 -11.49
C TRP A 20 6.25 -0.55 -11.15
N GLY A 21 5.91 0.22 -12.17
CA GLY A 21 5.56 1.63 -12.05
C GLY A 21 6.62 2.51 -12.69
N ARG A 22 6.30 3.09 -13.84
CA ARG A 22 7.24 3.94 -14.59
C ARG A 22 7.66 5.18 -13.82
N TYR A 23 6.75 5.71 -12.98
CA TYR A 23 6.93 6.97 -12.24
C TYR A 23 6.98 6.72 -10.73
N GLY A 24 7.27 5.49 -10.33
CA GLY A 24 7.23 5.06 -8.95
C GLY A 24 5.88 4.42 -8.59
N ALA A 25 5.75 4.09 -7.32
CA ALA A 25 4.53 3.48 -6.80
C ALA A 25 4.23 4.03 -5.41
N ALA A 26 2.97 3.95 -5.00
CA ALA A 26 2.55 4.40 -3.69
C ALA A 26 1.44 3.51 -3.14
N GLY A 27 1.43 3.35 -1.83
CA GLY A 27 0.38 2.67 -1.11
C GLY A 27 0.00 3.42 0.14
N VAL A 28 -1.15 3.08 0.69
CA VAL A 28 -1.66 3.73 1.90
C VAL A 28 -1.66 2.75 3.06
N LEU A 29 -1.01 3.14 4.14
CA LEU A 29 -1.05 2.42 5.42
C LEU A 29 -2.12 3.10 6.28
N VAL A 30 -3.30 2.50 6.32
CA VAL A 30 -4.43 3.02 7.08
C VAL A 30 -4.29 2.58 8.53
N ARG A 31 -4.26 3.53 9.44
CA ARG A 31 -4.07 3.31 10.87
C ARG A 31 -5.30 3.77 11.64
N HIS A 32 -5.65 3.01 12.65
CA HIS A 32 -6.65 3.42 13.63
C HIS A 32 -6.07 3.24 15.03
N VAL A 33 -6.07 4.31 15.81
CA VAL A 33 -5.64 4.28 17.21
C VAL A 33 -6.89 4.34 18.06
N GLY A 34 -7.21 3.23 18.72
CA GLY A 34 -8.39 3.11 19.56
C GLY A 34 -8.04 2.76 21.00
N ASP A 35 -9.05 2.56 21.83
CA ASP A 35 -8.89 2.19 23.23
C ASP A 35 -8.26 0.80 23.38
N ASP A 36 -8.44 -0.05 22.37
CA ASP A 36 -7.91 -1.42 22.33
C ASP A 36 -6.55 -1.52 21.60
N GLY A 37 -5.89 -0.39 21.34
CA GLY A 37 -4.58 -0.34 20.74
C GLY A 37 -4.57 0.24 19.32
N THR A 38 -3.47 0.02 18.62
CA THR A 38 -3.27 0.50 17.25
C THR A 38 -3.50 -0.62 16.26
N TRP A 39 -4.24 -0.31 15.20
CA TRP A 39 -4.62 -1.26 14.17
C TRP A 39 -4.24 -0.72 12.80
N TYR A 40 -3.85 -1.63 11.91
CA TYR A 40 -3.47 -1.32 10.53
C TYR A 40 -4.32 -2.13 9.57
N PHE A 41 -4.80 -1.47 8.50
CA PHE A 41 -5.57 -2.16 7.48
C PHE A 41 -4.64 -2.72 6.42
N LEU A 42 -4.61 -4.03 6.29
CA LEU A 42 -3.72 -4.74 5.38
C LEU A 42 -4.50 -5.58 4.38
N ALA A 43 -3.86 -5.83 3.24
CA ALA A 43 -4.40 -6.66 2.19
C ALA A 43 -3.45 -7.83 1.91
N ARG A 44 -4.02 -9.03 1.75
CA ARG A 44 -3.26 -10.21 1.36
C ARG A 44 -3.29 -10.35 -0.15
N ARG A 45 -2.13 -10.46 -0.75
CA ARG A 45 -1.97 -10.57 -2.20
C ARG A 45 -2.55 -11.89 -2.68
N SER A 46 -3.29 -11.83 -3.80
CA SER A 46 -3.83 -13.03 -4.45
C SER A 46 -2.70 -13.98 -4.86
N LEU A 47 -2.97 -15.27 -4.87
CA LEU A 47 -2.00 -16.27 -5.33
C LEU A 47 -1.63 -16.12 -6.80
N HIS A 48 -2.41 -15.36 -7.57
CA HIS A 48 -2.11 -15.05 -8.97
C HIS A 48 -1.10 -13.90 -9.15
N CYS A 49 -0.74 -13.21 -8.06
CA CYS A 49 0.19 -12.11 -8.09
C CYS A 49 1.60 -12.55 -7.70
N HIS A 50 2.60 -11.73 -8.07
CA HIS A 50 3.96 -11.91 -7.56
C HIS A 50 3.95 -11.87 -6.03
N ARG A 51 4.63 -12.84 -5.40
CA ARG A 51 4.63 -13.02 -3.94
C ARG A 51 3.20 -13.16 -3.38
N GLY A 52 2.37 -13.92 -4.06
CA GLY A 52 1.00 -14.20 -3.65
C GLY A 52 0.94 -14.84 -2.27
N GLY A 53 -0.11 -14.53 -1.53
CA GLY A 53 -0.31 -14.98 -0.16
C GLY A 53 0.36 -14.11 0.90
N THR A 54 1.22 -13.16 0.51
CA THR A 54 1.86 -12.24 1.47
C THR A 54 0.97 -11.02 1.73
N TRP A 55 1.13 -10.45 2.92
CA TRP A 55 0.37 -9.28 3.34
C TRP A 55 1.15 -8.00 3.05
N ALA A 56 0.43 -7.00 2.58
CA ALA A 56 0.98 -5.69 2.26
C ALA A 56 -0.13 -4.63 2.40
N ILE A 57 0.18 -3.42 1.95
CA ILE A 57 -0.81 -2.34 1.91
C ILE A 57 -1.40 -2.22 0.49
N PRO A 58 -2.64 -1.75 0.36
CA PRO A 58 -3.19 -1.40 -0.95
C PRO A 58 -2.35 -0.31 -1.61
N GLY A 59 -2.02 -0.49 -2.88
CA GLY A 59 -1.21 0.47 -3.61
C GLY A 59 -0.91 -0.01 -5.02
N GLY A 60 -0.24 0.83 -5.77
CA GLY A 60 0.13 0.54 -7.15
C GLY A 60 0.94 1.66 -7.79
N ALA A 61 1.07 1.60 -9.10
CA ALA A 61 1.87 2.54 -9.87
C ALA A 61 1.29 3.95 -9.84
N LEU A 62 2.17 4.93 -9.70
CA LEU A 62 1.81 6.34 -9.87
C LEU A 62 1.69 6.68 -11.35
N ASP A 63 0.74 7.52 -11.70
CA ASP A 63 0.65 8.10 -13.04
C ASP A 63 1.57 9.31 -13.16
N LEU A 64 1.84 9.73 -14.38
CA LEU A 64 2.73 10.86 -14.66
C LEU A 64 2.23 12.13 -13.96
N GLY A 65 3.09 12.71 -13.11
CA GLY A 65 2.76 13.93 -12.37
C GLY A 65 1.84 13.74 -11.18
N GLU A 66 1.47 12.51 -10.86
CA GLU A 66 0.60 12.22 -9.72
C GLU A 66 1.37 12.29 -8.41
N GLU A 67 0.80 12.97 -7.41
CA GLU A 67 1.39 13.00 -6.07
C GLU A 67 1.18 11.65 -5.37
N PRO A 68 2.11 11.23 -4.49
CA PRO A 68 1.98 9.95 -3.79
C PRO A 68 0.66 9.75 -3.06
N ILE A 69 0.16 10.76 -2.34
CA ILE A 69 -1.13 10.65 -1.63
C ILE A 69 -2.28 10.41 -2.61
N ASP A 70 -2.30 11.11 -3.72
CA ASP A 70 -3.39 10.98 -4.71
C ASP A 70 -3.36 9.60 -5.36
N GLY A 71 -2.18 9.11 -5.71
CA GLY A 71 -2.02 7.77 -6.27
C GLY A 71 -2.37 6.67 -5.28
N ALA A 72 -1.94 6.81 -4.04
CA ALA A 72 -2.24 5.83 -2.99
C ALA A 72 -3.75 5.73 -2.73
N LEU A 73 -4.44 6.87 -2.66
CA LEU A 73 -5.89 6.89 -2.46
C LEU A 73 -6.64 6.35 -3.67
N ARG A 74 -6.19 6.67 -4.87
CA ARG A 74 -6.79 6.13 -6.10
C ARG A 74 -6.67 4.61 -6.13
N GLU A 75 -5.50 4.08 -5.86
CA GLU A 75 -5.27 2.62 -5.83
C GLU A 75 -6.10 1.95 -4.74
N PHE A 76 -6.20 2.58 -3.56
CA PHE A 76 -7.07 2.06 -2.50
C PHE A 76 -8.53 1.97 -2.98
N GLY A 77 -9.01 3.01 -3.67
CA GLY A 77 -10.37 3.03 -4.22
C GLY A 77 -10.61 1.92 -5.23
N GLU A 78 -9.62 1.63 -6.07
CA GLU A 78 -9.71 0.59 -7.09
C GLU A 78 -9.72 -0.82 -6.46
N GLU A 79 -8.90 -1.04 -5.42
CA GLU A 79 -8.74 -2.36 -4.82
C GLU A 79 -9.76 -2.66 -3.71
N ILE A 80 -10.07 -1.67 -2.89
CA ILE A 80 -10.85 -1.84 -1.66
C ILE A 80 -12.21 -1.16 -1.75
N GLY A 81 -12.26 0.03 -2.35
CA GLY A 81 -13.49 0.82 -2.46
C GLY A 81 -13.39 2.16 -1.74
N SER A 82 -14.53 2.82 -1.57
CA SER A 82 -14.62 4.21 -1.10
C SER A 82 -14.73 4.30 0.44
N GLN A 83 -13.92 3.53 1.17
CA GLN A 83 -13.96 3.50 2.63
C GLN A 83 -13.25 4.70 3.28
N LEU A 84 -12.42 5.42 2.51
CA LEU A 84 -11.59 6.51 3.02
C LEU A 84 -12.20 7.86 2.71
N ASP A 85 -13.35 8.17 3.30
CA ASP A 85 -14.02 9.46 3.14
C ASP A 85 -13.67 10.45 4.26
N GLN A 86 -13.20 9.95 5.42
CA GLN A 86 -12.76 10.78 6.54
C GLN A 86 -11.44 10.24 7.08
N PHE A 87 -10.40 11.04 7.01
CA PHE A 87 -9.10 10.65 7.54
C PHE A 87 -8.25 11.89 7.84
N GLU A 88 -7.22 11.69 8.67
CA GLU A 88 -6.17 12.67 8.88
C GLU A 88 -4.89 12.17 8.22
N LEU A 89 -4.20 13.05 7.49
CA LEU A 89 -2.94 12.71 6.85
C LEU A 89 -1.83 12.65 7.90
N GLY A 90 -1.13 11.52 7.93
CA GLY A 90 0.05 11.33 8.76
C GLY A 90 1.33 11.50 7.93
N GLU A 91 2.33 10.70 8.25
CA GLU A 91 3.63 10.76 7.59
C GLU A 91 3.60 10.08 6.22
N THR A 92 4.48 10.53 5.32
CA THR A 92 4.76 9.84 4.06
C THR A 92 6.22 9.37 4.11
N HIS A 93 6.41 8.09 3.94
CA HIS A 93 7.74 7.47 3.90
C HIS A 93 8.14 7.17 2.46
N GLN A 94 9.32 7.66 2.06
CA GLN A 94 9.89 7.38 0.75
C GLN A 94 10.96 6.29 0.88
N ASP A 95 10.80 5.23 0.09
CA ASP A 95 11.81 4.19 -0.08
C ASP A 95 12.42 4.37 -1.46
N ASP A 96 13.56 5.05 -1.53
CA ASP A 96 14.24 5.43 -2.77
C ASP A 96 15.24 4.34 -3.16
N HIS A 97 15.05 3.80 -4.37
CA HIS A 97 15.89 2.76 -4.95
C HIS A 97 16.77 3.28 -6.11
N GLY A 98 16.99 4.61 -6.17
CA GLY A 98 17.82 5.20 -7.22
C GLY A 98 17.11 5.31 -8.56
N GLY A 99 16.29 6.33 -8.73
CA GLY A 99 15.49 6.56 -9.93
C GLY A 99 14.09 5.96 -9.88
N TRP A 100 13.78 5.25 -8.82
CA TRP A 100 12.45 4.72 -8.57
C TRP A 100 12.21 4.73 -7.05
N SER A 101 11.00 5.12 -6.64
CA SER A 101 10.64 5.16 -5.23
C SER A 101 9.30 4.49 -5.01
N TYR A 102 9.18 3.83 -3.85
CA TYR A 102 7.90 3.44 -3.30
C TYR A 102 7.56 4.37 -2.13
N TRP A 103 6.37 4.93 -2.17
CA TRP A 103 5.89 5.86 -1.15
C TRP A 103 4.84 5.19 -0.29
N THR A 104 5.04 5.19 1.01
CA THR A 104 4.03 4.71 1.96
C THR A 104 3.41 5.92 2.63
N VAL A 105 2.13 6.13 2.38
CA VAL A 105 1.38 7.26 2.94
C VAL A 105 0.59 6.73 4.13
N ILE A 106 0.87 7.25 5.32
CA ILE A 106 0.15 6.86 6.54
C ILE A 106 -1.01 7.81 6.73
N ILE A 107 -2.21 7.26 6.92
CA ILE A 107 -3.40 8.03 7.23
C ILE A 107 -4.08 7.44 8.46
N ASP A 108 -4.70 8.30 9.26
CA ASP A 108 -5.43 7.91 10.45
C ASP A 108 -6.93 8.03 10.20
N VAL A 109 -7.67 6.98 10.54
CA VAL A 109 -9.13 6.99 10.44
C VAL A 109 -9.75 6.96 11.83
N PRO A 110 -10.91 7.63 12.02
CA PRO A 110 -11.54 7.71 13.33
C PRO A 110 -12.11 6.38 13.81
N GLN A 111 -12.46 5.49 12.89
CA GLN A 111 -13.04 4.19 13.20
C GLN A 111 -12.57 3.15 12.20
N ARG A 112 -12.49 1.88 12.65
CA ARG A 112 -12.23 0.77 11.75
C ARG A 112 -13.50 0.49 10.92
N PHE A 113 -13.36 0.48 9.61
CA PHE A 113 -14.45 0.12 8.70
C PHE A 113 -14.43 -1.38 8.41
N ASP A 114 -15.56 -1.93 7.99
CA ASP A 114 -15.63 -3.32 7.56
C ASP A 114 -15.04 -3.47 6.16
N PRO A 115 -14.21 -4.51 5.92
CA PRO A 115 -13.74 -4.79 4.55
C PRO A 115 -14.94 -5.06 3.63
N PRO A 116 -14.86 -4.63 2.36
CA PRO A 116 -15.95 -4.89 1.42
C PRO A 116 -16.06 -6.39 1.11
N ALA A 117 -17.26 -6.83 0.74
CA ALA A 117 -17.52 -8.22 0.37
C ALA A 117 -16.79 -8.62 -0.94
N THR A 118 -16.57 -7.66 -1.83
CA THR A 118 -15.90 -7.87 -3.10
C THR A 118 -14.62 -7.05 -3.15
N LEU A 119 -13.49 -7.71 -3.40
CA LEU A 119 -12.18 -7.10 -3.54
C LEU A 119 -11.72 -7.17 -4.99
N GLY A 120 -10.76 -6.33 -5.38
CA GLY A 120 -10.10 -6.45 -6.67
C GLY A 120 -9.45 -7.83 -6.84
N TRP A 121 -9.22 -8.25 -8.09
CA TRP A 121 -8.68 -9.59 -8.37
C TRP A 121 -7.27 -9.82 -7.81
N GLU A 122 -6.54 -8.75 -7.53
CA GLU A 122 -5.18 -8.81 -6.98
C GLU A 122 -5.16 -9.06 -5.46
N THR A 123 -6.30 -8.93 -4.80
CA THR A 123 -6.42 -8.98 -3.35
C THR A 123 -7.29 -10.15 -2.93
N ALA A 124 -6.71 -11.10 -2.19
CA ALA A 124 -7.42 -12.29 -1.73
C ALA A 124 -8.22 -12.02 -0.45
N GLU A 125 -7.71 -11.14 0.41
CA GLU A 125 -8.32 -10.83 1.70
C GLU A 125 -7.86 -9.44 2.14
N ALA A 126 -8.69 -8.74 2.88
CA ALA A 126 -8.31 -7.47 3.51
C ALA A 126 -8.90 -7.44 4.91
N ARG A 127 -8.11 -7.00 5.89
CA ARG A 127 -8.58 -6.92 7.28
C ARG A 127 -7.73 -5.99 8.12
N TRP A 128 -8.26 -5.63 9.27
CA TRP A 128 -7.54 -4.91 10.29
C TRP A 128 -6.67 -5.87 11.09
N VAL A 129 -5.42 -5.46 11.33
CA VAL A 129 -4.41 -6.23 12.03
C VAL A 129 -3.90 -5.38 13.18
N ALA A 130 -3.92 -5.94 14.39
CA ALA A 130 -3.37 -5.24 15.55
C ALA A 130 -1.84 -5.12 15.41
N ASP A 131 -1.27 -4.06 15.96
CA ASP A 131 0.16 -3.79 15.86
C ASP A 131 1.02 -4.96 16.37
N HIS A 132 0.60 -5.61 17.45
CA HIS A 132 1.33 -6.76 18.00
C HIS A 132 1.24 -8.03 17.13
N GLU A 133 0.33 -8.06 16.17
CA GLU A 133 0.17 -9.19 15.24
C GLU A 133 1.01 -9.06 13.97
N LEU A 134 1.54 -7.87 13.69
CA LEU A 134 2.28 -7.63 12.44
C LEU A 134 3.43 -8.61 12.22
N GLY A 135 4.19 -8.90 13.26
CA GLY A 135 5.33 -9.81 13.18
C GLY A 135 4.95 -11.28 13.01
N GLN A 136 3.68 -11.63 13.14
CA GLN A 136 3.18 -12.99 12.98
C GLN A 136 2.72 -13.29 11.56
N LEU A 137 2.59 -12.27 10.70
CA LEU A 137 2.11 -12.40 9.34
C LEU A 137 3.27 -12.66 8.39
N GLU A 138 2.98 -13.39 7.31
CA GLU A 138 3.89 -13.46 6.18
C GLU A 138 3.77 -12.18 5.37
N LEU A 139 4.70 -11.25 5.61
CA LEU A 139 4.68 -9.93 5.01
C LEU A 139 5.41 -9.91 3.67
N PHE A 140 4.92 -9.11 2.75
CA PHE A 140 5.64 -8.78 1.51
C PHE A 140 6.97 -8.11 1.90
N ASP A 141 8.08 -8.55 1.31
CA ASP A 141 9.43 -8.17 1.77
C ASP A 141 9.65 -6.67 1.84
N ALA A 142 9.25 -5.92 0.81
CA ALA A 142 9.41 -4.48 0.79
C ALA A 142 8.58 -3.79 1.88
N PHE A 143 7.39 -4.31 2.15
CA PHE A 143 6.54 -3.79 3.22
C PHE A 143 7.13 -4.08 4.60
N SER A 144 7.67 -5.29 4.80
CA SER A 144 8.37 -5.64 6.03
C SER A 144 9.54 -4.69 6.30
N SER A 145 10.33 -4.38 5.27
CA SER A 145 11.43 -3.42 5.38
C SER A 145 10.95 -2.03 5.75
N THR A 146 9.86 -1.59 5.15
CA THR A 146 9.26 -0.29 5.46
C THR A 146 8.79 -0.22 6.91
N LEU A 147 8.10 -1.25 7.39
CA LEU A 147 7.64 -1.31 8.79
C LEU A 147 8.82 -1.25 9.76
N THR A 148 9.91 -1.94 9.44
CA THR A 148 11.13 -1.91 10.26
C THR A 148 11.72 -0.50 10.32
N ARG A 149 11.79 0.19 9.18
CA ARG A 149 12.31 1.57 9.12
C ARG A 149 11.42 2.55 9.86
N LEU A 150 10.11 2.30 9.89
CA LEU A 150 9.16 3.12 10.63
C LEU A 150 9.13 2.80 12.13
N GLY A 151 9.87 1.78 12.56
CA GLY A 151 9.86 1.37 13.96
C GLY A 151 8.62 0.59 14.39
N LEU A 152 7.88 0.04 13.43
CA LEU A 152 6.64 -0.70 13.68
C LEU A 152 6.85 -2.21 13.73
N LEU A 153 8.03 -2.66 13.35
CA LEU A 153 8.38 -4.08 13.32
C LEU A 153 9.82 -4.29 13.80
#